data_aaebb4b94dde36dbee7ab54a0d912ba8
#
_entry.id   aaebb4b94dde36dbee7ab54a0d912ba8
#
_cell.length_a   1.000
_cell.length_b   1.000
_cell.length_c   1.000
_cell.angle_alpha   90.00
_cell.angle_beta   90.00
_cell.angle_gamma   90.00
#
_symmetry.space_group_name_H-M   'P 1'
#
loop_
_entity.id
_entity.type
_entity.pdbx_description
1 polymer ?
#
loop_
_entity_poly.entity_id
_entity_poly.type
_entity_poly.pdbx_seq_one_letter_code
_entity_poly.pdbx_strand_id
1 'polypeptide(L)'
;PGVRVECMDHQDSQWDLLAQWIEESSRIVFFGGAGVSTESGIPDFRSAGGIYSETLHQEFSPEQMASHSFLMAHPAEFFDFYRRRFVYLSAAPNAGHYALAELERQGKLSAVITQNIDGLHEKAGSKKVLPLHGTVLRNHCQRCGKFYDLRDMLARPGTVPHCDCGGIIKPDVVLYEEALDSALLTEAARRIAEADLLIVGGTSLAVYPAAGLLRYFGGRH
;
A
#
# COMPACT_ATOMS: atom_id res chain seq x y z
N PRO A 1 30.33 -44.42 -16.66
CA PRO A 1 29.76 -43.83 -15.49
C PRO A 1 29.59 -42.33 -15.74
N GLY A 2 28.36 -41.94 -16.10
CA GLY A 2 28.02 -40.56 -16.42
C GLY A 2 27.71 -39.82 -15.13
N VAL A 3 28.40 -38.71 -14.92
CA VAL A 3 28.08 -37.75 -13.88
C VAL A 3 26.80 -37.03 -14.35
N ARG A 4 25.65 -37.29 -13.70
CA ARG A 4 24.49 -36.44 -13.79
C ARG A 4 24.83 -35.14 -13.09
N VAL A 5 24.97 -34.07 -13.84
CA VAL A 5 24.90 -32.70 -13.30
C VAL A 5 23.43 -32.40 -13.15
N GLU A 6 22.89 -32.52 -11.95
CA GLU A 6 21.61 -31.95 -11.64
C GLU A 6 21.78 -30.44 -11.67
N CYS A 7 21.16 -29.78 -12.64
CA CYS A 7 20.90 -28.34 -12.58
C CYS A 7 19.94 -28.10 -11.38
N MET A 8 20.50 -27.77 -10.25
CA MET A 8 19.70 -27.15 -9.17
C MET A 8 19.11 -25.87 -9.76
N ASP A 9 17.79 -25.79 -9.79
CA ASP A 9 17.08 -24.60 -10.25
C ASP A 9 17.55 -23.40 -9.42
N HIS A 10 18.07 -22.37 -10.09
CA HIS A 10 18.56 -21.15 -9.44
C HIS A 10 17.47 -20.48 -8.57
N GLN A 11 16.22 -20.83 -8.78
CA GLN A 11 15.09 -20.33 -8.03
C GLN A 11 15.02 -20.93 -6.61
N ASP A 12 15.24 -22.22 -6.44
CA ASP A 12 15.19 -22.88 -5.12
C ASP A 12 16.28 -22.32 -4.19
N SER A 13 17.48 -22.05 -4.71
CA SER A 13 18.58 -21.47 -3.93
C SER A 13 18.31 -20.05 -3.40
N GLN A 14 17.48 -19.26 -4.09
CA GLN A 14 17.13 -17.89 -3.66
C GLN A 14 16.09 -17.92 -2.55
N TRP A 15 15.13 -18.84 -2.60
CA TRP A 15 14.14 -19.01 -1.52
C TRP A 15 14.77 -19.55 -0.26
N ASP A 16 15.72 -20.49 -0.37
CA ASP A 16 16.49 -20.99 0.78
C ASP A 16 17.30 -19.88 1.45
N LEU A 17 17.91 -19.01 0.65
CA LEU A 17 18.66 -17.84 1.15
C LEU A 17 17.75 -16.84 1.88
N LEU A 18 16.57 -16.55 1.31
CA LEU A 18 15.60 -15.69 1.98
C LEU A 18 15.11 -16.32 3.30
N ALA A 19 14.83 -17.61 3.30
CA ALA A 19 14.43 -18.33 4.50
C ALA A 19 15.52 -18.26 5.58
N GLN A 20 16.79 -18.47 5.22
CA GLN A 20 17.93 -18.32 6.12
C GLN A 20 18.00 -16.91 6.71
N TRP A 21 17.91 -15.85 5.89
CA TRP A 21 17.93 -14.47 6.39
C TRP A 21 16.78 -14.16 7.33
N ILE A 22 15.58 -14.71 7.06
CA ILE A 22 14.42 -14.60 7.96
C ILE A 22 14.70 -15.33 9.29
N GLU A 23 15.33 -16.51 9.27
CA GLU A 23 15.68 -17.25 10.47
C GLU A 23 16.70 -16.51 11.34
N GLU A 24 17.74 -15.96 10.72
CA GLU A 24 18.82 -15.25 11.39
C GLU A 24 18.41 -13.86 11.91
N SER A 25 17.26 -13.32 11.43
CA SER A 25 16.82 -11.97 11.76
C SER A 25 15.82 -11.94 12.91
N SER A 26 15.87 -10.86 13.68
CA SER A 26 15.00 -10.60 14.83
C SER A 26 14.20 -9.30 14.72
N ARG A 27 14.56 -8.43 13.80
CA ARG A 27 13.88 -7.13 13.54
C ARG A 27 13.71 -6.92 12.04
N ILE A 28 12.80 -7.69 11.47
CA ILE A 28 12.47 -7.60 10.05
C ILE A 28 11.53 -6.41 9.83
N VAL A 29 11.77 -5.66 8.76
CA VAL A 29 10.82 -4.68 8.23
C VAL A 29 10.46 -5.08 6.81
N PHE A 30 9.17 -5.03 6.50
CA PHE A 30 8.68 -5.17 5.13
C PHE A 30 8.31 -3.80 4.57
N PHE A 31 8.80 -3.47 3.37
CA PHE A 31 8.44 -2.26 2.62
C PHE A 31 7.73 -2.67 1.32
N GLY A 32 6.44 -2.37 1.22
CA GLY A 32 5.59 -2.86 0.14
C GLY A 32 4.91 -1.79 -0.70
N GLY A 33 4.52 -2.20 -1.91
CA GLY A 33 3.72 -1.40 -2.84
C GLY A 33 2.61 -2.22 -3.51
N ALA A 34 2.00 -1.66 -4.55
CA ALA A 34 0.77 -2.18 -5.18
C ALA A 34 0.91 -3.61 -5.74
N GLY A 35 2.10 -4.03 -6.14
CA GLY A 35 2.37 -5.38 -6.60
C GLY A 35 2.13 -6.47 -5.54
N VAL A 36 2.12 -6.12 -4.23
CA VAL A 36 1.76 -7.08 -3.16
C VAL A 36 0.28 -7.48 -3.24
N SER A 37 -0.58 -6.62 -3.76
CA SER A 37 -2.04 -6.83 -3.81
C SER A 37 -2.56 -7.35 -5.16
N THR A 38 -1.69 -7.59 -6.15
CA THR A 38 -2.12 -8.07 -7.48
C THR A 38 -2.75 -9.45 -7.42
N GLU A 39 -2.22 -10.38 -6.62
CA GLU A 39 -2.83 -11.69 -6.38
C GLU A 39 -4.14 -11.62 -5.57
N SER A 40 -4.44 -10.47 -4.98
CA SER A 40 -5.72 -10.18 -4.33
C SER A 40 -6.76 -9.57 -5.28
N GLY A 41 -6.42 -9.46 -6.58
CA GLY A 41 -7.30 -8.90 -7.61
C GLY A 41 -7.29 -7.37 -7.68
N ILE A 42 -6.35 -6.71 -7.02
CA ILE A 42 -6.16 -5.25 -7.09
C ILE A 42 -5.03 -4.97 -8.10
N PRO A 43 -5.32 -4.33 -9.25
CA PRO A 43 -4.28 -4.01 -10.23
C PRO A 43 -3.27 -3.01 -9.65
N ASP A 44 -2.02 -3.16 -10.01
CA ASP A 44 -1.02 -2.14 -9.71
C ASP A 44 -1.16 -0.92 -10.63
N PHE A 45 -0.31 0.10 -10.43
CA PHE A 45 -0.43 1.34 -11.20
C PHE A 45 0.27 1.28 -12.57
N ARG A 46 1.36 0.51 -12.73
CA ARG A 46 2.34 0.66 -13.82
C ARG A 46 2.54 -0.56 -14.70
N SER A 47 2.07 -1.75 -14.30
CA SER A 47 2.18 -2.95 -15.16
C SER A 47 1.33 -2.83 -16.42
N ALA A 48 1.52 -3.74 -17.36
CA ALA A 48 0.80 -3.75 -18.65
C ALA A 48 -0.74 -3.86 -18.50
N GLY A 49 -1.26 -4.30 -17.34
CA GLY A 49 -2.69 -4.29 -16.98
C GLY A 49 -3.01 -3.34 -15.82
N GLY A 50 -2.09 -2.44 -15.48
CA GLY A 50 -2.24 -1.52 -14.36
C GLY A 50 -3.15 -0.34 -14.67
N ILE A 51 -3.45 0.45 -13.64
CA ILE A 51 -4.38 1.59 -13.71
C ILE A 51 -3.97 2.60 -14.79
N TYR A 52 -2.67 2.77 -15.03
CA TYR A 52 -2.15 3.73 -16.02
C TYR A 52 -2.21 3.24 -17.46
N SER A 53 -2.32 1.93 -17.70
CA SER A 53 -2.35 1.38 -19.07
C SER A 53 -3.69 1.58 -19.80
N GLU A 54 -4.79 1.78 -19.05
CA GLU A 54 -6.14 1.89 -19.61
C GLU A 54 -6.53 3.33 -20.03
N THR A 55 -5.63 4.30 -19.90
CA THR A 55 -5.96 5.74 -20.01
C THR A 55 -5.74 6.35 -21.39
N LEU A 56 -5.48 5.55 -22.42
CA LEU A 56 -5.19 6.04 -23.79
C LEU A 56 -6.31 6.90 -24.45
N HIS A 57 -7.48 7.03 -23.78
CA HIS A 57 -8.64 7.78 -24.29
C HIS A 57 -9.30 8.71 -23.27
N GLN A 58 -8.65 9.03 -22.14
CA GLN A 58 -9.20 9.93 -21.12
C GLN A 58 -8.58 11.33 -21.22
N GLU A 59 -9.39 12.35 -20.94
CA GLU A 59 -9.00 13.77 -20.96
C GLU A 59 -7.94 14.08 -19.86
N PHE A 60 -7.96 13.33 -18.75
CA PHE A 60 -7.05 13.50 -17.60
C PHE A 60 -6.27 12.23 -17.31
N SER A 61 -5.00 12.37 -16.94
CA SER A 61 -4.20 11.22 -16.49
C SER A 61 -4.66 10.71 -15.11
N PRO A 62 -4.39 9.44 -14.74
CA PRO A 62 -4.72 8.93 -13.42
C PRO A 62 -4.07 9.72 -12.28
N GLU A 63 -2.84 10.23 -12.49
CA GLU A 63 -2.18 11.09 -11.51
C GLU A 63 -2.94 12.40 -11.31
N GLN A 64 -3.41 13.01 -12.39
CA GLN A 64 -4.25 14.21 -12.32
C GLN A 64 -5.55 13.89 -11.58
N MET A 65 -6.25 12.81 -11.95
CA MET A 65 -7.51 12.41 -11.32
C MET A 65 -7.34 12.03 -9.82
N ALA A 66 -6.15 11.60 -9.42
CA ALA A 66 -5.81 11.29 -8.03
C ALA A 66 -5.18 12.48 -7.28
N SER A 67 -5.33 13.72 -7.77
CA SER A 67 -4.75 14.91 -7.13
C SER A 67 -5.75 15.68 -6.26
N HIS A 68 -5.22 16.46 -5.32
CA HIS A 68 -6.02 17.35 -4.47
C HIS A 68 -6.75 18.41 -5.32
N SER A 69 -6.05 19.03 -6.25
CA SER A 69 -6.62 20.06 -7.12
C SER A 69 -7.78 19.51 -7.97
N PHE A 70 -7.68 18.27 -8.45
CA PHE A 70 -8.75 17.63 -9.21
C PHE A 70 -9.97 17.33 -8.32
N LEU A 71 -9.79 16.84 -7.09
CA LEU A 71 -10.89 16.67 -6.15
C LEU A 71 -11.63 18.00 -5.91
N MET A 72 -10.92 19.10 -5.81
CA MET A 72 -11.51 20.42 -5.54
C MET A 72 -12.24 20.99 -6.76
N ALA A 73 -11.73 20.79 -7.98
CA ALA A 73 -12.29 21.31 -9.22
C ALA A 73 -13.38 20.40 -9.82
N HIS A 74 -13.21 19.08 -9.70
CA HIS A 74 -14.03 18.05 -10.34
C HIS A 74 -14.44 16.94 -9.34
N PRO A 75 -15.14 17.26 -8.23
CA PRO A 75 -15.42 16.29 -7.18
C PRO A 75 -16.26 15.10 -7.66
N ALA A 76 -17.18 15.27 -8.60
CA ALA A 76 -17.99 14.18 -9.11
C ALA A 76 -17.16 13.15 -9.89
N GLU A 77 -16.29 13.63 -10.79
CA GLU A 77 -15.39 12.80 -11.58
C GLU A 77 -14.33 12.12 -10.70
N PHE A 78 -13.81 12.84 -9.69
CA PHE A 78 -12.91 12.27 -8.70
C PHE A 78 -13.54 11.07 -7.97
N PHE A 79 -14.76 11.22 -7.44
CA PHE A 79 -15.42 10.16 -6.69
C PHE A 79 -15.88 8.99 -7.58
N ASP A 80 -16.17 9.23 -8.84
CA ASP A 80 -16.43 8.17 -9.80
C ASP A 80 -15.15 7.37 -10.08
N PHE A 81 -14.03 8.05 -10.34
CA PHE A 81 -12.71 7.44 -10.48
C PHE A 81 -12.29 6.68 -9.20
N TYR A 82 -12.43 7.31 -8.02
CA TYR A 82 -12.11 6.73 -6.73
C TYR A 82 -12.84 5.40 -6.49
N ARG A 83 -14.16 5.37 -6.72
CA ARG A 83 -14.94 4.14 -6.55
C ARG A 83 -14.50 3.02 -7.47
N ARG A 84 -14.15 3.34 -8.69
CA ARG A 84 -13.76 2.34 -9.70
C ARG A 84 -12.33 1.84 -9.54
N ARG A 85 -11.42 2.68 -9.03
CA ARG A 85 -9.99 2.41 -9.09
C ARG A 85 -9.30 2.25 -7.72
N PHE A 86 -9.92 2.73 -6.65
CA PHE A 86 -9.32 2.67 -5.31
C PHE A 86 -10.10 1.77 -4.36
N VAL A 87 -11.36 1.47 -4.64
CA VAL A 87 -12.23 0.72 -3.74
C VAL A 87 -12.46 -0.71 -4.25
N TYR A 88 -11.92 -1.69 -3.54
CA TYR A 88 -12.03 -3.12 -3.85
C TYR A 88 -12.63 -3.89 -2.67
N LEU A 89 -13.94 -3.75 -2.46
CA LEU A 89 -14.64 -4.31 -1.28
C LEU A 89 -14.55 -5.85 -1.18
N SER A 90 -14.46 -6.53 -2.31
CA SER A 90 -14.37 -7.99 -2.38
C SER A 90 -12.96 -8.54 -2.26
N ALA A 91 -11.93 -7.67 -2.28
CA ALA A 91 -10.54 -8.12 -2.18
C ALA A 91 -10.27 -8.79 -0.82
N ALA A 92 -9.54 -9.88 -0.87
CA ALA A 92 -9.09 -10.62 0.30
C ALA A 92 -7.56 -10.66 0.35
N PRO A 93 -6.95 -10.71 1.54
CA PRO A 93 -5.53 -10.90 1.67
C PRO A 93 -5.06 -12.16 0.94
N ASN A 94 -3.90 -12.10 0.32
CA ASN A 94 -3.23 -13.24 -0.31
C ASN A 94 -2.16 -13.84 0.61
N ALA A 95 -1.48 -14.89 0.15
CA ALA A 95 -0.46 -15.61 0.92
C ALA A 95 0.65 -14.69 1.45
N GLY A 96 1.07 -13.66 0.68
CA GLY A 96 2.09 -12.71 1.12
C GLY A 96 1.64 -11.90 2.32
N HIS A 97 0.39 -11.41 2.34
CA HIS A 97 -0.16 -10.70 3.50
C HIS A 97 -0.20 -11.57 4.75
N TYR A 98 -0.66 -12.83 4.61
CA TYR A 98 -0.72 -13.77 5.74
C TYR A 98 0.67 -14.17 6.25
N ALA A 99 1.66 -14.35 5.36
CA ALA A 99 3.03 -14.64 5.75
C ALA A 99 3.64 -13.50 6.60
N LEU A 100 3.41 -12.25 6.22
CA LEU A 100 3.87 -11.09 6.99
C LEU A 100 3.18 -11.00 8.36
N ALA A 101 1.87 -11.24 8.43
CA ALA A 101 1.14 -11.29 9.69
C ALA A 101 1.66 -12.41 10.62
N GLU A 102 2.01 -13.56 10.05
CA GLU A 102 2.60 -14.66 10.81
C GLU A 102 4.00 -14.33 11.33
N LEU A 103 4.87 -13.71 10.52
CA LEU A 103 6.19 -13.24 10.99
C LEU A 103 6.06 -12.21 12.13
N GLU A 104 5.04 -11.35 12.08
CA GLU A 104 4.74 -10.42 13.18
C GLU A 104 4.29 -11.19 14.44
N ARG A 105 3.42 -12.19 14.30
CA ARG A 105 2.94 -13.03 15.40
C ARG A 105 4.09 -13.79 16.06
N GLN A 106 5.10 -14.21 15.30
CA GLN A 106 6.33 -14.83 15.80
C GLN A 106 7.31 -13.84 16.46
N GLY A 107 7.01 -12.54 16.42
CA GLY A 107 7.86 -11.49 16.97
C GLY A 107 9.07 -11.13 16.10
N LYS A 108 9.17 -11.65 14.88
CA LYS A 108 10.26 -11.38 13.94
C LYS A 108 10.04 -10.10 13.13
N LEU A 109 8.81 -9.85 12.64
CA LEU A 109 8.48 -8.66 11.88
C LEU A 109 8.12 -7.50 12.81
N SER A 110 8.88 -6.41 12.72
CA SER A 110 8.71 -5.23 13.56
C SER A 110 7.72 -4.20 12.98
N ALA A 111 7.59 -4.14 11.66
CA ALA A 111 6.60 -3.32 10.97
C ALA A 111 6.40 -3.75 9.51
N VAL A 112 5.18 -3.53 9.01
CA VAL A 112 4.86 -3.44 7.59
C VAL A 112 4.75 -1.97 7.23
N ILE A 113 5.63 -1.48 6.36
CA ILE A 113 5.55 -0.13 5.78
C ILE A 113 4.96 -0.31 4.38
N THR A 114 3.78 0.24 4.14
CA THR A 114 3.09 0.02 2.86
C THR A 114 2.75 1.34 2.18
N GLN A 115 2.85 1.34 0.86
CA GLN A 115 2.35 2.40 0.00
C GLN A 115 0.88 2.16 -0.38
N ASN A 116 0.35 0.96 -0.09
CA ASN A 116 -1.03 0.59 -0.41
C ASN A 116 -2.02 1.24 0.55
N ILE A 117 -3.21 1.49 0.01
CA ILE A 117 -4.34 2.11 0.72
C ILE A 117 -5.49 1.12 0.99
N ASP A 118 -5.32 -0.15 0.60
CA ASP A 118 -6.37 -1.17 0.53
C ASP A 118 -6.75 -1.81 1.87
N GLY A 119 -5.88 -1.70 2.89
CA GLY A 119 -6.10 -2.28 4.23
C GLY A 119 -5.96 -3.81 4.30
N LEU A 120 -5.35 -4.46 3.29
CA LEU A 120 -5.25 -5.92 3.26
C LEU A 120 -4.24 -6.47 4.28
N HIS A 121 -3.21 -5.73 4.64
CA HIS A 121 -2.28 -6.13 5.70
C HIS A 121 -2.99 -6.24 7.05
N GLU A 122 -3.78 -5.21 7.41
CA GLU A 122 -4.59 -5.20 8.63
C GLU A 122 -5.64 -6.32 8.60
N LYS A 123 -6.28 -6.53 7.45
CA LYS A 123 -7.28 -7.60 7.25
C LYS A 123 -6.65 -9.00 7.38
N ALA A 124 -5.37 -9.17 7.03
CA ALA A 124 -4.61 -10.41 7.22
C ALA A 124 -4.22 -10.65 8.69
N GLY A 125 -4.29 -9.63 9.54
CA GLY A 125 -3.98 -9.73 10.96
C GLY A 125 -2.75 -8.97 11.42
N SER A 126 -2.00 -8.30 10.52
CA SER A 126 -0.90 -7.42 10.90
C SER A 126 -1.38 -6.26 11.77
N LYS A 127 -0.66 -5.96 12.85
CA LYS A 127 -0.98 -4.93 13.83
C LYS A 127 -0.12 -3.68 13.68
N LYS A 128 1.12 -3.86 13.23
CA LYS A 128 2.11 -2.79 13.09
C LYS A 128 2.24 -2.40 11.61
N VAL A 129 1.17 -1.84 11.07
CA VAL A 129 1.11 -1.37 9.69
C VAL A 129 1.28 0.14 9.66
N LEU A 130 2.19 0.63 8.81
CA LEU A 130 2.46 2.04 8.56
C LEU A 130 2.05 2.38 7.12
N PRO A 131 0.78 2.79 6.89
CA PRO A 131 0.27 3.08 5.54
C PRO A 131 0.66 4.51 5.13
N LEU A 132 1.80 4.64 4.42
CA LEU A 132 2.39 5.94 4.06
C LEU A 132 1.47 6.83 3.22
N HIS A 133 0.61 6.23 2.39
CA HIS A 133 -0.34 6.95 1.56
C HIS A 133 -1.77 6.93 2.12
N GLY A 134 -1.91 6.62 3.41
CA GLY A 134 -3.22 6.57 4.07
C GLY A 134 -4.01 5.30 3.77
N THR A 135 -5.33 5.39 3.87
CA THR A 135 -6.23 4.24 3.70
C THR A 135 -7.62 4.63 3.23
N VAL A 136 -8.24 3.79 2.41
CA VAL A 136 -9.65 3.94 2.00
C VAL A 136 -10.62 3.64 3.14
N LEU A 137 -10.18 2.94 4.19
CA LEU A 137 -11.04 2.47 5.27
C LEU A 137 -11.51 3.60 6.21
N ARG A 138 -10.80 4.73 6.24
CA ARG A 138 -11.12 5.91 7.06
C ARG A 138 -11.42 7.10 6.16
N ASN A 139 -12.44 7.84 6.52
CA ASN A 139 -12.88 8.99 5.75
C ASN A 139 -13.36 10.07 6.72
N HIS A 140 -13.10 11.33 6.42
CA HIS A 140 -13.48 12.45 7.29
C HIS A 140 -14.17 13.58 6.51
N CYS A 141 -15.18 14.15 7.15
CA CYS A 141 -15.79 15.36 6.65
C CYS A 141 -14.79 16.52 6.68
N GLN A 142 -14.57 17.16 5.53
CA GLN A 142 -13.64 18.29 5.41
C GLN A 142 -14.10 19.56 6.14
N ARG A 143 -15.38 19.64 6.55
CA ARG A 143 -15.92 20.79 7.28
C ARG A 143 -15.92 20.60 8.79
N CYS A 144 -16.42 19.46 9.30
CA CYS A 144 -16.64 19.24 10.73
C CYS A 144 -15.77 18.13 11.33
N GLY A 145 -14.93 17.45 10.55
CA GLY A 145 -14.06 16.39 11.01
C GLY A 145 -14.77 15.08 11.39
N LYS A 146 -16.10 14.96 11.20
CA LYS A 146 -16.83 13.73 11.50
C LYS A 146 -16.25 12.55 10.73
N PHE A 147 -15.95 11.47 11.45
CA PHE A 147 -15.46 10.21 10.90
C PHE A 147 -16.57 9.42 10.21
N TYR A 148 -16.20 8.72 9.16
CA TYR A 148 -17.01 7.73 8.43
C TYR A 148 -16.13 6.54 8.07
N ASP A 149 -16.62 5.32 8.29
CA ASP A 149 -15.99 4.17 7.68
C ASP A 149 -16.25 4.15 6.17
N LEU A 150 -15.58 3.23 5.45
CA LEU A 150 -15.71 3.14 3.99
C LEU A 150 -17.15 2.83 3.55
N ARG A 151 -17.87 1.95 4.27
CA ARG A 151 -19.23 1.56 3.92
C ARG A 151 -20.20 2.70 4.11
N ASP A 152 -20.10 3.38 5.25
CA ASP A 152 -20.91 4.55 5.57
C ASP A 152 -20.70 5.68 4.56
N MET A 153 -19.45 5.92 4.15
CA MET A 153 -19.13 6.92 3.14
C MET A 153 -19.72 6.54 1.77
N LEU A 154 -19.57 5.28 1.35
CA LEU A 154 -20.11 4.80 0.08
C LEU A 154 -21.64 4.76 0.04
N ALA A 155 -22.31 4.61 1.19
CA ALA A 155 -23.77 4.62 1.31
C ALA A 155 -24.38 6.03 1.24
N ARG A 156 -23.56 7.10 1.28
CA ARG A 156 -24.10 8.47 1.17
C ARG A 156 -24.70 8.69 -0.23
N PRO A 157 -25.84 9.39 -0.29
CA PRO A 157 -26.51 9.64 -1.56
C PRO A 157 -25.67 10.53 -2.49
N GLY A 158 -25.86 10.32 -3.81
CA GLY A 158 -25.19 11.07 -4.87
C GLY A 158 -23.76 10.57 -5.18
N THR A 159 -23.16 11.16 -6.19
CA THR A 159 -21.78 10.81 -6.63
C THR A 159 -20.76 11.30 -5.61
N VAL A 160 -20.92 12.54 -5.13
CA VAL A 160 -20.06 13.15 -4.11
C VAL A 160 -20.66 12.86 -2.72
N PRO A 161 -19.95 12.15 -1.84
CA PRO A 161 -20.46 11.86 -0.50
C PRO A 161 -20.42 13.11 0.38
N HIS A 162 -21.57 13.52 0.88
CA HIS A 162 -21.71 14.66 1.79
C HIS A 162 -22.04 14.23 3.21
N CYS A 163 -21.43 14.91 4.17
CA CYS A 163 -21.77 14.86 5.59
C CYS A 163 -23.11 15.56 5.85
N ASP A 164 -23.73 15.25 6.99
CA ASP A 164 -24.96 15.91 7.43
C ASP A 164 -24.78 17.45 7.60
N CYS A 165 -23.56 17.91 7.82
CA CYS A 165 -23.23 19.35 7.85
C CYS A 165 -23.05 20.00 6.46
N GLY A 166 -23.20 19.23 5.37
CA GLY A 166 -23.00 19.69 4.00
C GLY A 166 -21.55 19.67 3.50
N GLY A 167 -20.57 19.30 4.33
CA GLY A 167 -19.17 19.17 3.92
C GLY A 167 -18.93 17.89 3.11
N ILE A 168 -17.95 17.89 2.18
CA ILE A 168 -17.52 16.70 1.45
C ILE A 168 -16.83 15.74 2.42
N ILE A 169 -17.11 14.44 2.31
CA ILE A 169 -16.40 13.39 3.04
C ILE A 169 -15.24 12.93 2.17
N LYS A 170 -14.00 13.29 2.57
CA LYS A 170 -12.79 12.89 1.85
C LYS A 170 -12.22 11.60 2.47
N PRO A 171 -11.77 10.61 1.65
CA PRO A 171 -11.00 9.49 2.16
C PRO A 171 -9.65 9.95 2.74
N ASP A 172 -9.18 9.27 3.78
CA ASP A 172 -7.86 9.50 4.39
C ASP A 172 -6.74 8.92 3.50
N VAL A 173 -6.86 9.11 2.22
CA VAL A 173 -5.84 8.78 1.22
C VAL A 173 -5.06 10.05 0.92
N VAL A 174 -3.74 9.95 0.92
CA VAL A 174 -2.85 11.03 0.51
C VAL A 174 -2.90 11.13 -1.01
N LEU A 175 -3.49 12.21 -1.50
CA LEU A 175 -3.56 12.52 -2.92
C LEU A 175 -2.25 13.14 -3.41
N TYR A 176 -2.02 13.11 -4.72
CA TYR A 176 -0.96 13.95 -5.29
C TYR A 176 -1.17 15.40 -4.87
N GLU A 177 -0.08 16.15 -4.66
CA GLU A 177 -0.04 17.51 -4.11
C GLU A 177 -0.24 17.59 -2.58
N GLU A 178 -0.64 16.51 -1.92
CA GLU A 178 -0.73 16.45 -0.46
C GLU A 178 0.58 15.94 0.16
N ALA A 179 0.91 16.45 1.33
CA ALA A 179 2.07 15.99 2.09
C ALA A 179 1.76 14.67 2.80
N LEU A 180 2.75 13.75 2.85
CA LEU A 180 2.69 12.60 3.72
C LEU A 180 2.79 13.02 5.20
N ASP A 181 2.19 12.23 6.08
CA ASP A 181 2.28 12.44 7.53
C ASP A 181 3.75 12.34 8.01
N SER A 182 4.26 13.44 8.55
CA SER A 182 5.66 13.55 8.99
C SER A 182 5.98 12.64 10.18
N ALA A 183 5.02 12.41 11.08
CA ALA A 183 5.21 11.51 12.21
C ALA A 183 5.28 10.06 11.72
N LEU A 184 4.44 9.69 10.76
CA LEU A 184 4.44 8.37 10.14
C LEU A 184 5.75 8.12 9.35
N LEU A 185 6.24 9.13 8.60
CA LEU A 185 7.52 9.04 7.90
C LEU A 185 8.70 8.87 8.87
N THR A 186 8.68 9.61 9.99
CA THR A 186 9.73 9.51 11.02
C THR A 186 9.72 8.12 11.67
N GLU A 187 8.56 7.58 11.99
CA GLU A 187 8.43 6.23 12.55
C GLU A 187 8.88 5.16 11.54
N ALA A 188 8.50 5.30 10.27
CA ALA A 188 8.93 4.39 9.20
C ALA A 188 10.47 4.42 9.04
N ALA A 189 11.08 5.59 9.00
CA ALA A 189 12.53 5.75 8.92
C ALA A 189 13.24 5.11 10.12
N ARG A 190 12.71 5.32 11.34
CA ARG A 190 13.24 4.70 12.56
C ARG A 190 13.16 3.17 12.50
N ARG A 191 12.02 2.60 12.08
CA ARG A 191 11.87 1.14 11.94
C ARG A 191 12.85 0.56 10.94
N ILE A 192 13.04 1.21 9.80
CA ILE A 192 14.01 0.79 8.78
C ILE A 192 15.44 0.86 9.33
N ALA A 193 15.79 1.94 10.04
CA ALA A 193 17.14 2.09 10.60
C ALA A 193 17.48 1.04 11.69
N GLU A 194 16.47 0.59 12.44
CA GLU A 194 16.61 -0.43 13.49
C GLU A 194 16.54 -1.87 12.95
N ALA A 195 16.18 -2.06 11.68
CA ALA A 195 16.00 -3.38 11.10
C ALA A 195 17.33 -4.08 10.83
N ASP A 196 17.38 -5.40 11.04
CA ASP A 196 18.49 -6.26 10.64
C ASP A 196 18.24 -6.91 9.27
N LEU A 197 16.97 -7.03 8.85
CA LEU A 197 16.56 -7.43 7.50
C LEU A 197 15.46 -6.48 6.98
N LEU A 198 15.65 -5.97 5.77
CA LEU A 198 14.65 -5.19 5.03
C LEU A 198 14.19 -5.95 3.80
N ILE A 199 12.93 -6.40 3.81
CA ILE A 199 12.31 -7.05 2.65
C ILE A 199 11.54 -5.99 1.86
N VAL A 200 11.87 -5.85 0.59
CA VAL A 200 11.20 -4.93 -0.32
C VAL A 200 10.42 -5.73 -1.36
N GLY A 201 9.09 -5.50 -1.45
CA GLY A 201 8.23 -6.27 -2.35
C GLY A 201 7.14 -5.45 -3.02
N GLY A 202 6.79 -5.82 -4.26
CA GLY A 202 5.64 -5.24 -4.97
C GLY A 202 5.71 -3.74 -5.26
N THR A 203 6.89 -3.14 -5.29
CA THR A 203 7.08 -1.71 -5.54
C THR A 203 8.14 -1.43 -6.60
N SER A 204 7.89 -0.43 -7.45
CA SER A 204 8.88 0.06 -8.42
C SER A 204 9.88 1.05 -7.83
N LEU A 205 9.69 1.48 -6.57
CA LEU A 205 10.48 2.50 -5.88
C LEU A 205 10.53 3.85 -6.62
N ALA A 206 9.51 4.17 -7.41
CA ALA A 206 9.44 5.37 -8.22
C ALA A 206 8.72 6.55 -7.54
N VAL A 207 8.01 6.31 -6.43
CA VAL A 207 7.21 7.34 -5.74
C VAL A 207 7.97 7.88 -4.54
N TYR A 208 8.30 9.17 -4.59
CA TYR A 208 8.95 9.89 -3.50
C TYR A 208 7.92 10.72 -2.72
N PRO A 209 8.13 10.93 -1.38
CA PRO A 209 9.32 10.61 -0.61
C PRO A 209 9.41 9.16 -0.09
N ALA A 210 8.38 8.34 -0.27
CA ALA A 210 8.31 6.99 0.31
C ALA A 210 9.52 6.11 -0.09
N ALA A 211 9.88 6.06 -1.38
CA ALA A 211 11.04 5.30 -1.87
C ALA A 211 12.36 5.74 -1.23
N GLY A 212 12.48 7.00 -0.85
CA GLY A 212 13.67 7.55 -0.20
C GLY A 212 13.93 7.04 1.22
N LEU A 213 12.94 6.38 1.85
CA LEU A 213 13.09 5.81 3.19
C LEU A 213 14.08 4.66 3.24
N LEU A 214 14.28 3.92 2.14
CA LEU A 214 15.21 2.79 2.09
C LEU A 214 16.64 3.19 2.41
N ARG A 215 17.03 4.44 2.19
CA ARG A 215 18.38 4.98 2.50
C ARG A 215 18.75 4.92 3.99
N TYR A 216 17.75 4.80 4.86
CA TYR A 216 17.98 4.70 6.32
C TYR A 216 18.34 3.28 6.76
N PHE A 217 18.23 2.28 5.89
CA PHE A 217 18.61 0.92 6.22
C PHE A 217 20.12 0.78 6.36
N GLY A 218 20.55 0.27 7.52
CA GLY A 218 21.97 -0.01 7.81
C GLY A 218 22.20 -1.44 8.29
N GLY A 219 21.19 -2.32 8.13
CA GLY A 219 21.25 -3.71 8.55
C GLY A 219 22.08 -4.61 7.62
N ARG A 220 21.97 -5.93 7.81
CA ARG A 220 22.82 -6.90 7.11
C ARG A 220 22.26 -7.33 5.76
N HIS A 221 20.91 -7.52 5.67
CA HIS A 221 20.26 -8.11 4.51
C HIS A 221 19.03 -7.34 4.10
#